data_ef968ae190fb7a7f7c7a3c5855c45d2f
#
_entry.id   ef968ae190fb7a7f7c7a3c5855c45d2f
#
_cell.length_a   1.000
_cell.length_b   1.000
_cell.length_c   1.000
_cell.angle_alpha   90.00
_cell.angle_beta   90.00
_cell.angle_gamma   90.00
#
_symmetry.space_group_name_H-M   'P 1'
#
loop_
_entity.id
_entity.type
_entity.pdbx_description
1 polymer ?
#
loop_
_entity_poly.entity_id
_entity_poly.type
_entity_poly.pdbx_seq_one_letter_code
_entity_poly.pdbx_strand_id
1 'polypeptide(L)'
;QSVILDENDKSRGALEGGRAGLPLFKPMGSILTHTITGVKGGVLRTNLHHATINDVEEMNAFISKMAAHYQFLPNYDFRELAIGASYFNGLTLGDFLLLLDEQQHIRGLVGLWNQKAFKQTRVVDYSRSVAWFRPLYNVWSLLRGGFVLPAKGNTFDYLALHSPLTHPQD
;
A
#
# COMPACT_ATOMS: atom_id res chain seq x y z
N GLN A 1 -11.36 -16.16 1.16
CA GLN A 1 -11.40 -14.96 0.30
C GLN A 1 -10.31 -15.09 -0.76
N SER A 2 -10.63 -14.76 -2.01
CA SER A 2 -9.68 -14.78 -3.14
C SER A 2 -9.78 -13.47 -3.90
N VAL A 3 -8.63 -12.96 -4.37
CA VAL A 3 -8.56 -11.79 -5.24
C VAL A 3 -8.05 -12.25 -6.60
N ILE A 4 -8.75 -11.87 -7.66
CA ILE A 4 -8.45 -12.24 -9.03
C ILE A 4 -8.30 -10.94 -9.82
N LEU A 5 -7.33 -10.90 -10.73
CA LEU A 5 -7.22 -9.79 -11.68
C LEU A 5 -8.48 -9.73 -12.54
N ASP A 6 -9.03 -8.53 -12.74
CA ASP A 6 -10.30 -8.33 -13.45
C ASP A 6 -10.27 -8.86 -14.89
N GLU A 7 -9.10 -8.81 -15.53
CA GLU A 7 -8.85 -9.33 -16.88
C GLU A 7 -8.68 -10.86 -16.94
N ASN A 8 -8.66 -11.56 -15.79
CA ASN A 8 -8.46 -13.00 -15.75
C ASN A 8 -9.79 -13.78 -15.80
N ASP A 9 -10.47 -13.74 -16.96
CA ASP A 9 -11.74 -14.41 -17.19
C ASP A 9 -11.70 -15.91 -16.97
N LYS A 10 -10.55 -16.55 -17.23
CA LYS A 10 -10.40 -18.00 -17.03
C LYS A 10 -10.49 -18.38 -15.55
N SER A 11 -9.77 -17.65 -14.69
CA SER A 11 -9.81 -17.90 -13.24
C SER A 11 -11.17 -17.52 -12.66
N ARG A 12 -11.77 -16.43 -13.13
CA ARG A 12 -13.11 -16.02 -12.73
C ARG A 12 -14.13 -17.09 -13.10
N GLY A 13 -14.16 -17.54 -14.35
CA GLY A 13 -15.08 -18.58 -14.81
C GLY A 13 -14.89 -19.94 -14.10
N ALA A 14 -13.67 -20.26 -13.66
CA ALA A 14 -13.42 -21.46 -12.87
C ALA A 14 -14.00 -21.38 -11.45
N LEU A 15 -13.89 -20.21 -10.80
CA LEU A 15 -14.35 -20.03 -9.42
C LEU A 15 -15.84 -19.71 -9.33
N GLU A 16 -16.38 -18.90 -10.24
CA GLU A 16 -17.79 -18.51 -10.23
C GLU A 16 -18.70 -19.52 -10.95
N GLY A 17 -18.13 -20.38 -11.80
CA GLY A 17 -18.88 -21.32 -12.64
C GLY A 17 -19.42 -22.57 -11.95
N GLY A 18 -19.19 -22.77 -10.65
CA GLY A 18 -19.66 -23.92 -9.88
C GLY A 18 -19.19 -25.29 -10.41
N ARG A 19 -18.04 -25.31 -11.11
CA ARG A 19 -17.49 -26.48 -11.77
C ARG A 19 -16.63 -27.34 -10.85
N ALA A 20 -16.56 -28.62 -11.11
CA ALA A 20 -15.60 -29.55 -10.50
C ALA A 20 -15.67 -29.68 -8.97
N GLY A 21 -16.85 -29.49 -8.35
CA GLY A 21 -16.99 -29.64 -6.89
C GLY A 21 -16.28 -28.56 -6.06
N LEU A 22 -15.80 -27.48 -6.68
CA LEU A 22 -15.25 -26.34 -5.98
C LEU A 22 -16.35 -25.54 -5.27
N PRO A 23 -16.04 -24.93 -4.12
CA PRO A 23 -16.97 -24.00 -3.47
C PRO A 23 -17.40 -22.89 -4.43
N LEU A 24 -18.68 -22.52 -4.40
CA LEU A 24 -19.18 -21.39 -5.19
C LEU A 24 -18.65 -20.07 -4.63
N PHE A 25 -17.85 -19.35 -5.43
CA PHE A 25 -17.40 -18.02 -5.11
C PHE A 25 -18.39 -16.98 -5.64
N LYS A 26 -18.75 -16.03 -4.80
CA LYS A 26 -19.58 -14.88 -5.20
C LYS A 26 -18.69 -13.63 -5.32
N PRO A 27 -18.82 -12.86 -6.39
CA PRO A 27 -18.12 -11.59 -6.49
C PRO A 27 -18.64 -10.61 -5.42
N MET A 28 -17.72 -9.99 -4.70
CA MET A 28 -18.02 -9.05 -3.61
C MET A 28 -17.68 -7.60 -3.98
N GLY A 29 -17.17 -7.37 -5.18
CA GLY A 29 -16.71 -6.07 -5.68
C GLY A 29 -15.31 -6.11 -6.23
N SER A 30 -14.77 -4.94 -6.55
CA SER A 30 -13.41 -4.76 -7.10
C SER A 30 -12.54 -3.97 -6.14
N ILE A 31 -11.26 -4.33 -6.10
CA ILE A 31 -10.23 -3.58 -5.37
C ILE A 31 -9.38 -2.85 -6.40
N LEU A 32 -9.32 -1.53 -6.32
CA LEU A 32 -8.46 -0.72 -7.15
C LEU A 32 -7.12 -0.50 -6.44
N THR A 33 -6.04 -0.80 -7.15
CA THR A 33 -4.68 -0.50 -6.68
C THR A 33 -4.15 0.70 -7.43
N HIS A 34 -3.86 1.77 -6.70
CA HIS A 34 -3.29 2.99 -7.27
C HIS A 34 -1.77 2.99 -7.11
N THR A 35 -1.07 3.41 -8.17
CA THR A 35 0.36 3.71 -8.10
C THR A 35 0.54 5.21 -7.95
N ILE A 36 1.18 5.63 -6.87
CA ILE A 36 1.51 7.03 -6.61
C ILE A 36 3.00 7.21 -6.90
N THR A 37 3.33 8.09 -7.82
CA THR A 37 4.71 8.46 -8.10
C THR A 37 5.10 9.66 -7.25
N GLY A 38 6.19 9.53 -6.46
CA GLY A 38 6.73 10.65 -5.70
C GLY A 38 7.23 11.77 -6.62
N VAL A 39 6.98 13.01 -6.24
CA VAL A 39 7.51 14.20 -6.90
C VAL A 39 8.53 14.85 -5.96
N LYS A 40 9.75 15.10 -6.45
CA LYS A 40 10.73 15.88 -5.67
C LYS A 40 10.20 17.30 -5.44
N GLY A 41 10.32 17.79 -4.21
CA GLY A 41 10.00 19.18 -3.86
C GLY A 41 8.63 19.42 -3.26
N GLY A 42 7.92 18.36 -2.85
CA GLY A 42 6.75 18.52 -1.98
C GLY A 42 7.15 19.11 -0.64
N VAL A 43 6.46 20.16 -0.21
CA VAL A 43 6.63 20.70 1.14
C VAL A 43 6.02 19.68 2.11
N LEU A 44 6.87 19.03 2.92
CA LEU A 44 6.39 18.25 4.04
C LEU A 44 5.59 19.17 4.97
N ARG A 45 4.35 18.83 5.25
CA ARG A 45 3.57 19.53 6.26
C ARG A 45 4.23 19.31 7.61
N THR A 46 4.37 20.36 8.39
CA THR A 46 5.08 20.38 9.69
C THR A 46 4.42 19.49 10.76
N ASN A 47 3.18 19.10 10.53
CA ASN A 47 2.39 18.26 11.45
C ASN A 47 2.42 16.74 11.13
N LEU A 48 3.34 16.31 10.24
CA LEU A 48 3.60 14.89 10.00
C LEU A 48 4.81 14.43 10.80
N HIS A 49 4.69 13.31 11.50
CA HIS A 49 5.83 12.69 12.18
C HIS A 49 5.78 11.15 12.09
N HIS A 50 6.92 10.52 12.32
CA HIS A 50 7.00 9.06 12.43
C HIS A 50 6.48 8.62 13.79
N ALA A 51 5.69 7.54 13.78
CA ALA A 51 5.14 6.98 15.01
C ALA A 51 6.24 6.45 15.94
N THR A 52 6.04 6.62 17.23
CA THR A 52 6.90 6.15 18.31
C THR A 52 6.10 5.24 19.25
N ILE A 53 6.80 4.64 20.23
CA ILE A 53 6.14 3.81 21.24
C ILE A 53 5.08 4.59 22.06
N ASN A 54 5.24 5.88 22.19
CA ASN A 54 4.31 6.74 22.95
C ASN A 54 2.98 6.95 22.20
N ASP A 55 2.95 6.75 20.89
CA ASP A 55 1.76 6.97 20.07
C ASP A 55 0.87 5.72 19.96
N VAL A 56 1.33 4.56 20.43
CA VAL A 56 0.69 3.26 20.26
C VAL A 56 -0.75 3.22 20.75
N GLU A 57 -1.01 3.75 21.92
CA GLU A 57 -2.36 3.74 22.51
C GLU A 57 -3.32 4.62 21.72
N GLU A 58 -2.87 5.79 21.29
CA GLU A 58 -3.68 6.69 20.49
C GLU A 58 -3.90 6.14 19.07
N MET A 59 -2.90 5.49 18.47
CA MET A 59 -3.04 4.79 17.19
C MET A 59 -4.10 3.68 17.27
N ASN A 60 -4.10 2.88 18.34
CA ASN A 60 -5.12 1.84 18.56
C ASN A 60 -6.52 2.45 18.73
N ALA A 61 -6.63 3.52 19.49
CA ALA A 61 -7.90 4.24 19.67
C ALA A 61 -8.39 4.85 18.35
N PHE A 62 -7.48 5.42 17.55
CA PHE A 62 -7.80 5.98 16.23
C PHE A 62 -8.32 4.91 15.28
N ILE A 63 -7.64 3.76 15.12
CA ILE A 63 -8.12 2.66 14.26
C ILE A 63 -9.47 2.14 14.72
N SER A 64 -9.68 1.95 16.01
CA SER A 64 -10.96 1.49 16.56
C SER A 64 -12.09 2.44 16.20
N LYS A 65 -11.84 3.76 16.26
CA LYS A 65 -12.80 4.79 15.85
C LYS A 65 -13.06 4.74 14.34
N MET A 66 -12.01 4.54 13.54
CA MET A 66 -12.14 4.46 12.08
C MET A 66 -12.89 3.21 11.61
N ALA A 67 -12.89 2.13 12.37
CA ALA A 67 -13.62 0.90 12.05
C ALA A 67 -15.15 1.12 11.87
N ALA A 68 -15.71 2.18 12.45
CA ALA A 68 -17.11 2.57 12.22
C ALA A 68 -17.35 3.16 10.82
N HIS A 69 -16.31 3.66 10.16
CA HIS A 69 -16.42 4.39 8.87
C HIS A 69 -15.84 3.60 7.70
N TYR A 70 -14.86 2.73 7.94
CA TYR A 70 -14.16 1.99 6.89
C TYR A 70 -14.43 0.50 6.99
N GLN A 71 -14.76 -0.14 5.87
CA GLN A 71 -14.81 -1.60 5.77
C GLN A 71 -13.41 -2.17 5.50
N PHE A 72 -13.21 -3.42 5.89
CA PHE A 72 -11.96 -4.16 5.66
C PHE A 72 -10.70 -3.55 6.28
N LEU A 73 -10.85 -2.78 7.36
CA LEU A 73 -9.68 -2.37 8.13
C LEU A 73 -8.96 -3.60 8.71
N PRO A 74 -7.62 -3.62 8.66
CA PRO A 74 -6.87 -4.64 9.37
C PRO A 74 -7.17 -4.56 10.87
N ASN A 75 -7.54 -5.69 11.45
CA ASN A 75 -7.72 -5.80 12.89
C ASN A 75 -6.41 -6.23 13.52
N TYR A 76 -5.56 -5.27 13.87
CA TYR A 76 -4.30 -5.51 14.57
C TYR A 76 -4.11 -4.51 15.69
N ASP A 77 -3.27 -4.90 16.68
CA ASP A 77 -2.86 -4.06 17.79
C ASP A 77 -1.44 -3.52 17.52
N PHE A 78 -1.25 -2.21 17.56
CA PHE A 78 0.06 -1.59 17.40
C PHE A 78 1.05 -1.97 18.51
N ARG A 79 0.58 -2.47 19.67
CA ARG A 79 1.44 -3.06 20.70
C ARG A 79 2.18 -4.28 20.19
N GLU A 80 1.51 -5.13 19.40
CA GLU A 80 2.13 -6.30 18.77
C GLU A 80 3.18 -5.89 17.73
N LEU A 81 2.90 -4.83 16.98
CA LEU A 81 3.87 -4.25 16.06
C LEU A 81 5.10 -3.70 16.81
N ALA A 82 4.89 -3.04 17.93
CA ALA A 82 5.96 -2.48 18.75
C ALA A 82 6.92 -3.55 19.31
N ILE A 83 6.43 -4.76 19.57
CA ILE A 83 7.25 -5.90 20.02
C ILE A 83 7.77 -6.76 18.87
N GLY A 84 7.54 -6.36 17.60
CA GLY A 84 8.07 -7.05 16.43
C GLY A 84 7.34 -8.33 16.06
N ALA A 85 6.01 -8.35 16.12
CA ALA A 85 5.20 -9.50 15.71
C ALA A 85 5.51 -9.94 14.28
N SER A 86 5.69 -11.25 14.07
CA SER A 86 6.21 -11.84 12.82
C SER A 86 5.32 -11.63 11.59
N TYR A 87 4.01 -11.45 11.76
CA TYR A 87 3.08 -11.21 10.65
C TYR A 87 3.20 -9.80 10.02
N PHE A 88 3.96 -8.91 10.64
CA PHE A 88 4.33 -7.60 10.08
C PHE A 88 5.74 -7.59 9.49
N ASN A 89 6.19 -8.68 8.90
CA ASN A 89 7.54 -8.79 8.37
C ASN A 89 7.94 -7.56 7.53
N GLY A 90 9.00 -6.87 7.96
CA GLY A 90 9.51 -5.67 7.30
C GLY A 90 8.68 -4.41 7.52
N LEU A 91 7.71 -4.40 8.45
CA LEU A 91 6.98 -3.21 8.90
C LEU A 91 7.26 -2.99 10.38
N THR A 92 7.71 -1.82 10.72
CA THR A 92 7.98 -1.38 12.11
C THR A 92 7.07 -0.23 12.49
N LEU A 93 7.01 0.08 13.78
CA LEU A 93 6.23 1.22 14.25
C LEU A 93 6.72 2.54 13.62
N GLY A 94 8.03 2.72 13.47
CA GLY A 94 8.63 3.90 12.85
C GLY A 94 8.33 4.08 11.37
N ASP A 95 7.80 3.05 10.68
CA ASP A 95 7.36 3.16 9.30
C ASP A 95 5.98 3.80 9.15
N PHE A 96 5.28 4.04 10.25
CA PHE A 96 4.01 4.77 10.24
C PHE A 96 4.24 6.27 10.31
N LEU A 97 3.58 6.99 9.40
CA LEU A 97 3.46 8.44 9.44
C LEU A 97 2.10 8.81 10.04
N LEU A 98 2.13 9.71 11.00
CA LEU A 98 0.97 10.26 11.68
C LEU A 98 0.75 11.70 11.25
N LEU A 99 -0.47 12.04 10.91
CA LEU A 99 -0.92 13.41 10.71
C LEU A 99 -1.62 13.85 12.00
N LEU A 100 -1.11 14.92 12.61
CA LEU A 100 -1.66 15.45 13.85
C LEU A 100 -2.41 16.77 13.62
N ASP A 101 -3.38 17.05 14.46
CA ASP A 101 -4.00 18.36 14.58
C ASP A 101 -3.17 19.31 15.48
N GLU A 102 -3.70 20.52 15.67
CA GLU A 102 -3.05 21.53 16.52
C GLU A 102 -2.97 21.12 18.00
N GLN A 103 -3.85 20.24 18.44
CA GLN A 103 -3.93 19.67 19.78
C GLN A 103 -3.10 18.39 19.92
N GLN A 104 -2.32 18.03 18.90
CA GLN A 104 -1.50 16.82 18.82
C GLN A 104 -2.30 15.51 18.80
N HIS A 105 -3.59 15.51 18.43
CA HIS A 105 -4.37 14.30 18.22
C HIS A 105 -4.19 13.76 16.80
N ILE A 106 -4.24 12.43 16.67
CA ILE A 106 -4.10 11.75 15.38
C ILE A 106 -5.35 12.00 14.52
N ARG A 107 -5.15 12.63 13.36
CA ARG A 107 -6.16 12.88 12.32
C ARG A 107 -6.00 11.95 11.12
N GLY A 108 -4.83 11.37 10.95
CA GLY A 108 -4.56 10.40 9.90
C GLY A 108 -3.33 9.58 10.21
N LEU A 109 -3.27 8.39 9.61
CA LEU A 109 -2.09 7.54 9.66
C LEU A 109 -1.90 6.76 8.36
N VAL A 110 -0.66 6.41 8.06
CA VAL A 110 -0.32 5.52 6.94
C VAL A 110 1.01 4.82 7.24
N GLY A 111 1.05 3.51 7.02
CA GLY A 111 2.28 2.73 7.06
C GLY A 111 2.99 2.75 5.71
N LEU A 112 4.29 2.97 5.70
CA LEU A 112 5.16 2.91 4.52
C LEU A 112 5.89 1.55 4.50
N TRP A 113 5.22 0.51 4.02
CA TRP A 113 5.69 -0.86 4.14
C TRP A 113 6.66 -1.24 3.02
N ASN A 114 7.92 -1.49 3.38
CA ASN A 114 8.89 -2.07 2.47
C ASN A 114 8.76 -3.59 2.42
N GLN A 115 8.12 -4.10 1.38
CA GLN A 115 7.85 -5.53 1.21
C GLN A 115 8.92 -6.28 0.41
N LYS A 116 10.02 -5.65 0.02
CA LYS A 116 11.02 -6.21 -0.89
C LYS A 116 11.60 -7.55 -0.44
N ALA A 117 11.69 -7.79 0.87
CA ALA A 117 12.27 -9.02 1.41
C ALA A 117 11.44 -10.27 1.08
N PHE A 118 10.12 -10.13 0.90
CA PHE A 118 9.21 -11.26 0.67
C PHE A 118 8.26 -11.09 -0.52
N LYS A 119 8.10 -9.87 -1.05
CA LYS A 119 7.25 -9.57 -2.21
C LYS A 119 7.99 -8.66 -3.18
N GLN A 120 8.24 -9.16 -4.37
CA GLN A 120 8.93 -8.43 -5.41
C GLN A 120 8.08 -8.37 -6.68
N THR A 121 7.93 -7.19 -7.25
CA THR A 121 7.33 -7.01 -8.58
C THR A 121 8.45 -6.89 -9.60
N ARG A 122 8.60 -7.89 -10.46
CA ARG A 122 9.64 -7.95 -11.49
C ARG A 122 9.06 -7.63 -12.87
N VAL A 123 9.78 -6.85 -13.64
CA VAL A 123 9.43 -6.59 -15.04
C VAL A 123 9.74 -7.82 -15.88
N VAL A 124 8.70 -8.50 -16.36
CA VAL A 124 8.86 -9.64 -17.27
C VAL A 124 9.21 -9.15 -18.68
N ASP A 125 8.43 -8.21 -19.20
CA ASP A 125 8.66 -7.59 -20.51
C ASP A 125 7.94 -6.24 -20.61
N TYR A 126 8.31 -5.47 -21.62
CA TYR A 126 7.62 -4.24 -22.02
C TYR A 126 7.02 -4.42 -23.43
N SER A 127 5.91 -3.77 -23.68
CA SER A 127 5.45 -3.62 -25.07
C SER A 127 6.53 -2.90 -25.90
N ARG A 128 6.57 -3.16 -27.21
CA ARG A 128 7.59 -2.60 -28.10
C ARG A 128 7.69 -1.07 -28.01
N SER A 129 6.57 -0.39 -27.92
CA SER A 129 6.50 1.07 -27.77
C SER A 129 7.15 1.53 -26.46
N VAL A 130 6.79 0.91 -25.32
CA VAL A 130 7.34 1.27 -24.01
C VAL A 130 8.85 0.95 -23.96
N ALA A 131 9.28 -0.19 -24.50
CA ALA A 131 10.70 -0.55 -24.55
C ALA A 131 11.53 0.48 -25.30
N TRP A 132 11.00 1.02 -26.40
CA TRP A 132 11.65 2.03 -27.21
C TRP A 132 11.71 3.40 -26.53
N PHE A 133 10.62 3.83 -25.91
CA PHE A 133 10.56 5.12 -25.18
C PHE A 133 11.22 5.11 -23.80
N ARG A 134 11.43 3.95 -23.20
CA ARG A 134 11.95 3.81 -21.83
C ARG A 134 13.25 4.59 -21.57
N PRO A 135 14.30 4.54 -22.43
CA PRO A 135 15.53 5.30 -22.18
C PRO A 135 15.28 6.80 -22.09
N LEU A 136 14.51 7.35 -23.01
CA LEU A 136 14.16 8.77 -23.04
C LEU A 136 13.33 9.18 -21.81
N TYR A 137 12.33 8.38 -21.49
CA TYR A 137 11.53 8.57 -20.26
C TYR A 137 12.40 8.55 -19.01
N ASN A 138 13.33 7.61 -18.89
CA ASN A 138 14.18 7.48 -17.72
C ASN A 138 15.13 8.70 -17.57
N VAL A 139 15.70 9.20 -18.66
CA VAL A 139 16.51 10.43 -18.64
C VAL A 139 15.65 11.61 -18.17
N TRP A 140 14.48 11.79 -18.76
CA TRP A 140 13.55 12.86 -18.37
C TRP A 140 13.11 12.72 -16.89
N SER A 141 12.78 11.51 -16.47
CA SER A 141 12.35 11.20 -15.09
C SER A 141 13.47 11.49 -14.09
N LEU A 142 14.72 11.14 -14.39
CA LEU A 142 15.87 11.43 -13.54
C LEU A 142 16.07 12.95 -13.37
N LEU A 143 15.95 13.72 -14.47
CA LEU A 143 16.07 15.18 -14.41
C LEU A 143 14.98 15.83 -13.56
N ARG A 144 13.78 15.24 -13.54
CA ARG A 144 12.64 15.70 -12.74
C ARG A 144 12.57 15.08 -11.35
N GLY A 145 13.48 14.16 -11.03
CA GLY A 145 13.46 13.39 -9.78
C GLY A 145 12.27 12.45 -9.65
N GLY A 146 11.75 12.01 -10.78
CA GLY A 146 10.62 11.09 -10.86
C GLY A 146 11.05 9.63 -10.79
N PHE A 147 10.07 8.76 -11.06
CA PHE A 147 10.22 7.31 -11.04
C PHE A 147 10.92 6.80 -12.31
N VAL A 148 11.86 5.87 -12.16
CA VAL A 148 12.60 5.25 -13.26
C VAL A 148 12.04 3.87 -13.56
N LEU A 149 11.73 3.59 -14.83
CA LEU A 149 11.28 2.28 -15.29
C LEU A 149 12.46 1.28 -15.25
N PRO A 150 12.37 0.18 -14.48
CA PRO A 150 13.45 -0.81 -14.37
C PRO A 150 13.77 -1.48 -15.72
N ALA A 151 14.94 -2.10 -15.84
CA ALA A 151 15.22 -2.96 -16.97
C ALA A 151 14.40 -4.26 -16.90
N LYS A 152 14.20 -4.91 -18.04
CA LYS A 152 13.64 -6.27 -18.12
C LYS A 152 14.44 -7.19 -17.17
N GLY A 153 13.74 -7.97 -16.38
CA GLY A 153 14.32 -8.85 -15.36
C GLY A 153 14.58 -8.19 -14.01
N ASN A 154 14.58 -6.87 -13.93
CA ASN A 154 14.76 -6.13 -12.68
C ASN A 154 13.43 -5.90 -11.95
N THR A 155 13.53 -5.58 -10.67
CA THR A 155 12.37 -5.33 -9.80
C THR A 155 12.07 -3.84 -9.70
N PHE A 156 10.80 -3.51 -9.47
CA PHE A 156 10.39 -2.18 -9.07
C PHE A 156 10.84 -1.87 -7.65
N ASP A 157 11.24 -0.62 -7.44
CA ASP A 157 11.51 -0.06 -6.12
C ASP A 157 10.29 0.75 -5.68
N TYR A 158 9.51 0.21 -4.74
CA TYR A 158 8.31 0.86 -4.23
C TYR A 158 8.06 0.52 -2.76
N LEU A 159 7.30 1.37 -2.10
CA LEU A 159 6.73 1.12 -0.79
C LEU A 159 5.23 0.87 -0.96
N ALA A 160 4.70 -0.08 -0.21
CA ALA A 160 3.26 -0.26 -0.13
C ALA A 160 2.69 0.70 0.92
N LEU A 161 1.69 1.48 0.55
CA LEU A 161 0.92 2.25 1.54
C LEU A 161 -0.02 1.28 2.27
N HIS A 162 0.21 1.13 3.56
CA HIS A 162 -0.55 0.24 4.42
C HIS A 162 -1.51 1.04 5.29
N SER A 163 -2.78 0.69 5.27
CA SER A 163 -3.83 1.34 6.04
C SER A 163 -3.82 2.88 5.96
N PRO A 164 -3.88 3.48 4.77
CA PRO A 164 -4.00 4.93 4.67
C PRO A 164 -5.37 5.36 5.19
N LEU A 165 -5.41 6.00 6.34
CA LEU A 165 -6.62 6.42 7.03
C LEU A 165 -6.57 7.89 7.36
N THR A 166 -7.69 8.57 7.14
CA THR A 166 -7.93 9.95 7.58
C THR A 166 -9.27 10.03 8.29
N HIS A 167 -9.42 11.01 9.16
CA HIS A 167 -10.71 11.28 9.78
C HIS A 167 -11.72 11.70 8.69
N PRO A 168 -12.98 11.18 8.67
CA PRO A 168 -13.95 11.43 7.60
C PRO A 168 -14.35 12.90 7.39
N GLN A 169 -14.00 13.79 8.32
CA GLN A 169 -14.29 15.23 8.23
C GLN A 169 -13.09 16.04 7.69
N ASP A 170 -12.02 15.39 7.34
CA ASP A 170 -10.80 15.99 6.76
C ASP A 170 -10.68 15.58 5.29
#